data_58b2d291a2489164528ba56f832b5c58
#
_entry.id   58b2d291a2489164528ba56f832b5c58
#
_cell.length_a   1.000
_cell.length_b   1.000
_cell.length_c   1.000
_cell.angle_alpha   90.00
_cell.angle_beta   90.00
_cell.angle_gamma   90.00
#
_symmetry.space_group_name_H-M   'P 1'
#
loop_
_entity.id
_entity.type
_entity.pdbx_description
1 polymer ?
#
loop_
_entity_poly.entity_id
_entity_poly.type
_entity_poly.pdbx_seq_one_letter_code
_entity_poly.pdbx_strand_id
1 'polypeptide(L)'
;HHWGMAIDMNTCTGCSACIVSCSIENNVPIVGRDEVRRRREMHWIRIDRYYSFEAPTTKDLSLSIVYGGDQTVKAGEQMSQEKVMEAYAEATEDKATAYDYYENVQVAHQPMMCQHCDNAPCETVCPVLATTHSSEGLNQMTYNRCIGTKYCGNNCPYKVRRFNWFRYNENEKFDYHFSNDLGKMVINPDVTVRSRGVMEKCSFCVQRIQATKLVAKRENRKMNTDEFTTA
;
A
#
# COMPACT_ATOMS: atom_id res chain seq x y z
N HIS A 1 16.20 17.70 -6.70
CA HIS A 1 15.71 16.48 -7.36
C HIS A 1 14.40 16.08 -6.73
N HIS A 2 13.49 15.57 -7.53
CA HIS A 2 12.30 14.88 -7.09
C HIS A 2 12.35 13.44 -7.60
N TRP A 3 12.11 12.48 -6.72
CA TRP A 3 12.18 11.07 -7.06
C TRP A 3 10.81 10.57 -7.51
N GLY A 4 10.77 9.82 -8.60
CA GLY A 4 9.58 9.20 -9.13
C GLY A 4 9.79 7.70 -9.36
N MET A 5 8.71 6.93 -9.25
CA MET A 5 8.70 5.49 -9.55
C MET A 5 7.56 5.23 -10.52
N ALA A 6 7.86 4.53 -11.61
CA ALA A 6 6.86 4.05 -12.55
C ALA A 6 6.66 2.54 -12.36
N ILE A 7 5.41 2.12 -12.29
CA ILE A 7 5.03 0.71 -12.17
C ILE A 7 4.11 0.40 -13.35
N ASP A 8 4.52 -0.55 -14.20
CA ASP A 8 3.67 -1.03 -15.29
C ASP A 8 2.63 -2.01 -14.76
N MET A 9 1.40 -1.53 -14.63
CA MET A 9 0.29 -2.35 -14.15
C MET A 9 -0.21 -3.37 -15.17
N ASN A 10 0.09 -3.19 -16.46
CA ASN A 10 -0.29 -4.16 -17.49
C ASN A 10 0.52 -5.46 -17.37
N THR A 11 1.77 -5.35 -16.93
CA THR A 11 2.64 -6.52 -16.71
C THR A 11 2.56 -7.07 -15.29
N CYS A 12 1.90 -6.37 -14.37
CA CYS A 12 1.80 -6.79 -12.97
C CYS A 12 0.86 -7.99 -12.82
N THR A 13 1.41 -9.12 -12.40
CA THR A 13 0.65 -10.36 -12.11
C THR A 13 0.22 -10.51 -10.65
N GLY A 14 0.58 -9.56 -9.78
CA GLY A 14 0.29 -9.64 -8.34
C GLY A 14 1.12 -10.69 -7.59
N CYS A 15 2.29 -11.09 -8.11
CA CYS A 15 3.12 -12.15 -7.55
C CYS A 15 3.75 -11.84 -6.19
N SER A 16 3.64 -10.61 -5.68
CA SER A 16 4.20 -10.13 -4.39
C SER A 16 5.72 -10.12 -4.28
N ALA A 17 6.48 -10.35 -5.35
CA ALA A 17 7.94 -10.29 -5.32
C ALA A 17 8.46 -8.94 -4.81
N CYS A 18 7.81 -7.83 -5.20
CA CYS A 18 8.13 -6.49 -4.71
C CYS A 18 7.94 -6.34 -3.19
N ILE A 19 6.95 -7.02 -2.60
CA ILE A 19 6.72 -7.01 -1.15
C ILE A 19 7.87 -7.74 -0.44
N VAL A 20 8.28 -8.90 -0.95
CA VAL A 20 9.38 -9.67 -0.40
C VAL A 20 10.70 -8.90 -0.51
N SER A 21 11.00 -8.35 -1.68
CA SER A 21 12.20 -7.53 -1.90
C SER A 21 12.24 -6.31 -0.97
N CYS A 22 11.10 -5.61 -0.82
CA CYS A 22 10.99 -4.49 0.11
C CYS A 22 11.22 -4.92 1.55
N SER A 23 10.72 -6.08 1.96
CA SER A 23 10.87 -6.59 3.32
C SER A 23 12.33 -6.93 3.63
N ILE A 24 13.04 -7.53 2.71
CA ILE A 24 14.46 -7.86 2.85
C ILE A 24 15.31 -6.59 2.86
N GLU A 25 15.11 -5.71 1.88
CA GLU A 25 15.90 -4.48 1.74
C GLU A 25 15.74 -3.54 2.93
N ASN A 26 14.54 -3.43 3.47
CA ASN A 26 14.21 -2.42 4.49
C ASN A 26 13.99 -3.01 5.89
N ASN A 27 14.37 -4.24 6.14
CA ASN A 27 14.20 -4.93 7.43
C ASN A 27 12.73 -4.85 7.92
N VAL A 28 11.77 -4.96 7.00
CA VAL A 28 10.36 -4.91 7.34
C VAL A 28 9.97 -6.19 8.09
N PRO A 29 9.35 -6.10 9.26
CA PRO A 29 8.99 -7.29 10.04
C PRO A 29 8.01 -8.19 9.30
N ILE A 30 8.22 -9.50 9.40
CA ILE A 30 7.26 -10.53 8.97
C ILE A 30 6.44 -10.92 10.21
N VAL A 31 5.12 -10.75 10.12
CA VAL A 31 4.24 -10.88 11.29
C VAL A 31 3.32 -12.10 11.25
N GLY A 32 3.19 -12.74 10.09
CA GLY A 32 2.33 -13.91 9.92
C GLY A 32 0.83 -13.59 9.81
N ARG A 33 0.08 -14.64 9.48
CA ARG A 33 -1.36 -14.56 9.17
C ARG A 33 -2.21 -14.02 10.32
N ASP A 34 -1.92 -14.41 11.55
CA ASP A 34 -2.76 -14.07 12.70
C ASP A 34 -2.67 -12.60 13.06
N GLU A 35 -1.50 -11.99 12.93
CA GLU A 35 -1.35 -10.55 13.12
C GLU A 35 -2.01 -9.76 11.98
N VAL A 36 -1.94 -10.25 10.74
CA VAL A 36 -2.65 -9.65 9.60
C VAL A 36 -4.16 -9.68 9.83
N ARG A 37 -4.74 -10.78 10.33
CA ARG A 37 -6.16 -10.88 10.69
C ARG A 37 -6.56 -9.88 11.79
N ARG A 38 -5.63 -9.56 12.68
CA ARG A 38 -5.81 -8.54 13.72
C ARG A 38 -5.57 -7.12 13.22
N ARG A 39 -5.40 -6.91 11.91
CA ARG A 39 -5.07 -5.63 11.28
C ARG A 39 -3.75 -5.02 11.77
N ARG A 40 -2.75 -5.88 11.98
CA ARG A 40 -1.40 -5.50 12.41
C ARG A 40 -0.36 -5.88 11.36
N GLU A 41 -0.73 -5.87 10.09
CA GLU A 41 0.21 -6.09 9.00
C GLU A 41 1.33 -5.04 9.01
N MET A 42 2.55 -5.46 8.65
CA MET A 42 3.74 -4.60 8.63
C MET A 42 4.28 -4.33 7.23
N HIS A 43 3.78 -4.98 6.20
CA HIS A 43 4.23 -4.75 4.82
C HIS A 43 4.08 -3.29 4.42
N TRP A 44 5.15 -2.71 3.89
CA TRP A 44 5.14 -1.33 3.40
C TRP A 44 4.47 -1.19 2.04
N ILE A 45 4.47 -2.27 1.26
CA ILE A 45 3.77 -2.37 -0.01
C ILE A 45 2.61 -3.35 0.16
N ARG A 46 1.43 -3.00 -0.31
CA ARG A 46 0.33 -3.94 -0.49
C ARG A 46 -0.05 -3.98 -1.96
N ILE A 47 -0.66 -5.07 -2.42
CA ILE A 47 -1.18 -5.16 -3.77
C ILE A 47 -2.69 -5.09 -3.68
N ASP A 48 -3.24 -4.00 -4.19
CA ASP A 48 -4.68 -3.82 -4.31
C ASP A 48 -5.16 -4.47 -5.60
N ARG A 49 -6.32 -5.11 -5.57
CA ARG A 49 -6.93 -5.77 -6.72
C ARG A 49 -8.18 -5.01 -7.12
N TYR A 50 -8.24 -4.64 -8.39
CA TYR A 50 -9.41 -4.00 -8.98
C TYR A 50 -10.00 -4.94 -10.02
N TYR A 51 -11.26 -5.22 -9.87
CA TYR A 51 -11.99 -6.09 -10.77
C TYR A 51 -12.79 -5.23 -11.74
N SER A 52 -12.67 -5.51 -13.02
CA SER A 52 -13.54 -4.98 -14.05
C SER A 52 -14.21 -6.13 -14.78
N PHE A 53 -15.45 -5.94 -15.15
CA PHE A 53 -16.23 -6.87 -15.94
C PHE A 53 -16.99 -6.08 -16.99
N GLU A 54 -17.28 -6.70 -18.10
CA GLU A 54 -18.13 -6.10 -19.12
C GLU A 54 -19.52 -5.93 -18.52
N ALA A 55 -19.95 -4.68 -18.34
CA ALA A 55 -21.32 -4.40 -17.92
C ALA A 55 -22.26 -4.84 -19.03
N PRO A 56 -23.32 -5.60 -18.73
CA PRO A 56 -24.33 -5.92 -19.71
C PRO A 56 -24.93 -4.64 -20.26
N THR A 57 -25.17 -4.63 -21.58
CA THR A 57 -25.75 -3.50 -22.25
C THR A 57 -27.12 -3.17 -21.65
N THR A 58 -27.28 -1.97 -21.18
CA THR A 58 -28.45 -1.10 -20.86
C THR A 58 -29.86 -1.69 -20.62
N LYS A 59 -30.04 -3.00 -20.59
CA LYS A 59 -31.35 -3.62 -20.27
C LYS A 59 -31.47 -4.12 -18.83
N ASP A 60 -30.37 -4.16 -18.09
CA ASP A 60 -30.38 -4.66 -16.71
C ASP A 60 -30.26 -3.54 -15.70
N LEU A 61 -31.40 -3.05 -15.35
CA LEU A 61 -31.60 -1.98 -14.36
C LEU A 61 -31.03 -2.30 -12.96
N SER A 62 -30.87 -3.58 -12.64
CA SER A 62 -30.51 -4.03 -11.29
C SER A 62 -29.06 -3.75 -10.91
N LEU A 63 -28.13 -3.82 -11.86
CA LEU A 63 -26.70 -3.57 -11.57
C LEU A 63 -26.38 -2.07 -11.57
N SER A 64 -27.04 -1.28 -12.41
CA SER A 64 -26.89 0.17 -12.42
C SER A 64 -27.37 0.81 -11.11
N ILE A 65 -28.37 0.24 -10.47
CA ILE A 65 -28.90 0.71 -9.17
C ILE A 65 -27.90 0.45 -8.04
N VAL A 66 -27.24 -0.71 -8.03
CA VAL A 66 -26.28 -1.09 -6.97
C VAL A 66 -24.95 -0.34 -7.10
N TYR A 67 -24.52 -0.03 -8.32
CA TYR A 67 -23.21 0.60 -8.59
C TYR A 67 -23.29 2.06 -9.08
N GLY A 68 -24.47 2.64 -9.15
CA GLY A 68 -24.66 4.08 -9.43
C GLY A 68 -24.36 4.52 -10.87
N GLY A 69 -24.52 3.61 -11.85
CA GLY A 69 -24.10 3.84 -13.23
C GLY A 69 -25.20 4.26 -14.22
N ASP A 70 -26.46 4.37 -13.84
CA ASP A 70 -27.53 4.76 -14.79
C ASP A 70 -27.88 6.25 -14.69
N GLN A 71 -27.91 6.91 -15.85
CA GLN A 71 -28.29 8.32 -16.01
C GLN A 71 -29.78 8.58 -15.85
N THR A 72 -30.60 7.56 -15.62
CA THR A 72 -32.05 7.68 -15.47
C THR A 72 -32.49 8.07 -14.06
N VAL A 73 -31.62 7.90 -13.05
CA VAL A 73 -31.90 8.38 -11.69
C VAL A 73 -31.30 9.76 -11.52
N LYS A 74 -32.13 10.78 -11.39
CA LYS A 74 -31.66 12.15 -11.11
C LYS A 74 -30.94 12.19 -9.78
N ALA A 75 -29.74 12.80 -9.76
CA ALA A 75 -28.95 12.97 -8.54
C ALA A 75 -29.82 13.61 -7.43
N GLY A 76 -30.03 12.86 -6.35
CA GLY A 76 -30.85 13.29 -5.21
C GLY A 76 -32.17 12.56 -5.02
N GLU A 77 -32.58 11.69 -5.93
CA GLU A 77 -33.80 10.88 -5.78
C GLU A 77 -33.45 9.59 -5.03
N GLN A 78 -33.90 9.50 -3.78
CA GLN A 78 -33.75 8.25 -3.00
C GLN A 78 -34.84 7.27 -3.47
N MET A 79 -34.43 6.12 -4.00
CA MET A 79 -35.35 5.03 -4.27
C MET A 79 -35.93 4.49 -2.97
N SER A 80 -37.26 4.26 -2.94
CA SER A 80 -37.88 3.60 -1.81
C SER A 80 -37.35 2.17 -1.67
N GLN A 81 -37.26 1.68 -0.42
CA GLN A 81 -36.78 0.30 -0.14
C GLN A 81 -37.61 -0.76 -0.89
N GLU A 82 -38.89 -0.51 -1.12
CA GLU A 82 -39.77 -1.39 -1.89
C GLU A 82 -39.34 -1.55 -3.35
N LYS A 83 -39.02 -0.46 -4.04
CA LYS A 83 -38.51 -0.51 -5.43
C LYS A 83 -37.14 -1.19 -5.54
N VAL A 84 -36.27 -1.03 -4.53
CA VAL A 84 -34.99 -1.76 -4.49
C VAL A 84 -35.23 -3.24 -4.31
N MET A 85 -36.17 -3.64 -3.46
CA MET A 85 -36.54 -5.05 -3.24
C MET A 85 -37.24 -5.68 -4.43
N GLU A 86 -38.12 -4.95 -5.12
CA GLU A 86 -38.74 -5.42 -6.39
C GLU A 86 -37.69 -5.66 -7.46
N ALA A 87 -36.76 -4.72 -7.65
CA ALA A 87 -35.63 -4.88 -8.59
C ALA A 87 -34.71 -6.08 -8.25
N TYR A 88 -34.50 -6.33 -6.95
CA TYR A 88 -33.78 -7.52 -6.48
C TYR A 88 -34.58 -8.82 -6.74
N ALA A 89 -35.89 -8.80 -6.57
CA ALA A 89 -36.75 -9.96 -6.82
C ALA A 89 -36.78 -10.33 -8.31
N GLU A 90 -36.93 -9.35 -9.19
CA GLU A 90 -36.86 -9.56 -10.65
C GLU A 90 -35.49 -10.08 -11.09
N ALA A 91 -34.40 -9.54 -10.54
CA ALA A 91 -33.04 -9.98 -10.86
C ALA A 91 -32.74 -11.42 -10.39
N THR A 92 -33.45 -11.93 -9.38
CA THR A 92 -33.25 -13.29 -8.84
C THR A 92 -34.10 -14.36 -9.50
N GLU A 93 -35.15 -14.00 -10.24
CA GLU A 93 -36.00 -14.97 -10.99
C GLU A 93 -35.25 -15.56 -12.19
N ASP A 94 -34.31 -14.83 -12.76
CA ASP A 94 -33.46 -15.28 -13.88
C ASP A 94 -32.05 -15.68 -13.42
N LYS A 95 -31.96 -16.79 -12.67
CA LYS A 95 -30.68 -17.30 -12.14
C LYS A 95 -29.63 -17.63 -13.21
N ALA A 96 -30.04 -17.88 -14.43
CA ALA A 96 -29.13 -18.16 -15.55
C ALA A 96 -28.35 -16.90 -15.96
N THR A 97 -29.00 -15.73 -15.96
CA THR A 97 -28.39 -14.46 -16.37
C THR A 97 -27.41 -13.90 -15.33
N ALA A 98 -27.63 -14.17 -14.03
CA ALA A 98 -26.76 -13.66 -12.98
C ALA A 98 -25.32 -14.21 -13.05
N TYR A 99 -25.09 -15.36 -13.64
CA TYR A 99 -23.76 -15.95 -13.84
C TYR A 99 -23.08 -15.47 -15.12
N ASP A 100 -23.82 -15.12 -16.16
CA ASP A 100 -23.29 -14.63 -17.44
C ASP A 100 -22.61 -13.25 -17.30
N TYR A 101 -22.99 -12.47 -16.27
CA TYR A 101 -22.37 -11.16 -15.97
C TYR A 101 -20.92 -11.22 -15.48
N TYR A 102 -20.48 -12.38 -15.04
CA TYR A 102 -19.12 -12.59 -14.56
C TYR A 102 -18.20 -13.22 -15.60
N GLU A 103 -18.68 -13.37 -16.83
CA GLU A 103 -17.82 -13.73 -17.92
C GLU A 103 -16.85 -12.58 -18.24
N ASN A 104 -15.60 -12.92 -18.53
CA ASN A 104 -14.52 -11.97 -18.84
C ASN A 104 -14.13 -11.01 -17.69
N VAL A 105 -14.16 -11.47 -16.44
CA VAL A 105 -13.65 -10.68 -15.32
C VAL A 105 -12.15 -10.43 -15.50
N GLN A 106 -11.79 -9.16 -15.62
CA GLN A 106 -10.40 -8.72 -15.65
C GLN A 106 -9.98 -8.25 -14.26
N VAL A 107 -8.73 -8.50 -13.90
CA VAL A 107 -8.15 -8.11 -12.63
C VAL A 107 -6.93 -7.24 -12.89
N ALA A 108 -6.95 -5.99 -12.39
CA ALA A 108 -5.78 -5.15 -12.36
C ALA A 108 -5.15 -5.21 -10.96
N HIS A 109 -3.85 -5.48 -10.91
CA HIS A 109 -3.08 -5.46 -9.68
C HIS A 109 -2.33 -4.14 -9.55
N GLN A 110 -2.54 -3.45 -8.44
CA GLN A 110 -1.87 -2.18 -8.17
C GLN A 110 -1.02 -2.27 -6.90
N PRO A 111 0.31 -2.33 -7.02
CA PRO A 111 1.19 -2.15 -5.88
C PRO A 111 1.01 -0.75 -5.28
N MET A 112 0.65 -0.69 -4.00
CA MET A 112 0.38 0.56 -3.30
C MET A 112 1.34 0.73 -2.14
N MET A 113 2.06 1.85 -2.14
CA MET A 113 3.03 2.24 -1.13
C MET A 113 2.89 3.72 -0.79
N CYS A 114 3.76 4.24 0.06
CA CYS A 114 3.79 5.68 0.35
C CYS A 114 4.03 6.46 -0.95
N GLN A 115 3.15 7.43 -1.22
CA GLN A 115 3.22 8.28 -2.42
C GLN A 115 4.13 9.49 -2.23
N HIS A 116 4.79 9.63 -1.08
CA HIS A 116 5.67 10.76 -0.77
C HIS A 116 5.05 12.12 -1.15
N CYS A 117 3.78 12.32 -0.75
CA CYS A 117 2.98 13.49 -1.11
C CYS A 117 3.68 14.80 -0.75
N ASP A 118 3.67 15.78 -1.64
CA ASP A 118 4.27 17.09 -1.39
C ASP A 118 3.57 17.85 -0.24
N ASN A 119 2.24 17.81 -0.23
CA ASN A 119 1.41 18.33 0.86
C ASN A 119 0.87 17.17 1.69
N ALA A 120 1.75 16.52 2.44
CA ALA A 120 1.45 15.27 3.11
C ALA A 120 0.56 15.47 4.34
N PRO A 121 -0.68 14.95 4.34
CA PRO A 121 -1.59 15.08 5.50
C PRO A 121 -1.10 14.32 6.74
N CYS A 122 -0.12 13.44 6.59
CA CYS A 122 0.51 12.76 7.70
C CYS A 122 1.54 13.61 8.45
N GLU A 123 2.03 14.69 7.85
CA GLU A 123 3.00 15.61 8.49
C GLU A 123 2.32 16.55 9.44
N THR A 124 1.23 17.17 9.02
CA THR A 124 0.50 18.18 9.79
C THR A 124 -0.08 17.63 11.09
N VAL A 125 -0.33 16.34 11.18
CA VAL A 125 -0.91 15.70 12.36
C VAL A 125 0.11 15.06 13.30
N CYS A 126 1.40 15.15 12.99
CA CYS A 126 2.44 14.59 13.84
C CYS A 126 2.82 15.59 14.95
N PRO A 127 2.54 15.30 16.24
CA PRO A 127 2.78 16.25 17.33
C PRO A 127 4.26 16.49 17.60
N VAL A 128 5.14 15.63 17.11
CA VAL A 128 6.58 15.66 17.38
C VAL A 128 7.42 15.87 16.11
N LEU A 129 6.79 16.16 14.99
CA LEU A 129 7.47 16.33 13.69
C LEU A 129 8.36 15.13 13.31
N ALA A 130 7.91 13.92 13.64
CA ALA A 130 8.60 12.68 13.25
C ALA A 130 8.44 12.37 11.76
N THR A 131 7.46 12.99 11.11
CA THR A 131 7.23 12.90 9.67
C THR A 131 7.52 14.25 9.04
N THR A 132 8.51 14.29 8.14
CA THR A 132 9.01 15.51 7.52
C THR A 132 9.39 15.26 6.07
N HIS A 133 9.49 16.32 5.26
CA HIS A 133 10.05 16.23 3.90
C HIS A 133 11.55 16.47 3.88
N SER A 134 12.23 15.73 3.00
CA SER A 134 13.60 16.05 2.61
C SER A 134 13.61 17.15 1.56
N SER A 135 14.79 17.76 1.35
CA SER A 135 15.00 18.72 0.25
C SER A 135 14.80 18.10 -1.15
N GLU A 136 14.67 16.80 -1.24
CA GLU A 136 14.47 16.03 -2.49
C GLU A 136 13.04 15.53 -2.66
N GLY A 137 12.11 16.02 -1.88
CA GLY A 137 10.70 15.67 -1.96
C GLY A 137 10.32 14.33 -1.33
N LEU A 138 11.22 13.67 -0.61
CA LEU A 138 10.90 12.41 0.08
C LEU A 138 10.26 12.68 1.43
N ASN A 139 9.09 12.12 1.66
CA ASN A 139 8.49 12.09 2.98
C ASN A 139 9.24 11.10 3.87
N GLN A 140 9.92 11.60 4.89
CA GLN A 140 10.77 10.83 5.78
C GLN A 140 10.07 10.52 7.10
N MET A 141 10.50 9.45 7.75
CA MET A 141 10.07 9.09 9.08
C MET A 141 11.25 9.00 10.03
N THR A 142 11.28 9.88 11.02
CA THR A 142 12.31 9.88 12.06
C THR A 142 11.86 8.96 13.19
N TYR A 143 12.30 7.72 13.16
CA TYR A 143 11.80 6.66 14.04
C TYR A 143 12.04 6.92 15.53
N ASN A 144 13.21 7.45 15.90
CA ASN A 144 13.57 7.78 17.28
C ASN A 144 12.84 9.00 17.85
N ARG A 145 12.15 9.77 17.01
CA ARG A 145 11.29 10.88 17.41
C ARG A 145 9.82 10.48 17.54
N CYS A 146 9.43 9.36 16.90
CA CYS A 146 8.06 8.92 16.88
C CYS A 146 7.61 8.42 18.27
N ILE A 147 6.50 8.96 18.75
CA ILE A 147 5.85 8.56 20.02
C ILE A 147 4.63 7.66 19.82
N GLY A 148 4.32 7.27 18.60
CA GLY A 148 3.30 6.27 18.31
C GLY A 148 1.86 6.71 18.43
N THR A 149 1.52 7.97 18.23
CA THR A 149 0.13 8.45 18.25
C THR A 149 -0.76 7.84 17.18
N LYS A 150 -0.18 7.25 16.14
CA LYS A 150 -0.85 6.60 14.99
C LYS A 150 -1.70 7.53 14.12
N TYR A 151 -1.86 8.80 14.49
CA TYR A 151 -2.70 9.72 13.73
C TYR A 151 -2.23 9.88 12.27
N CYS A 152 -0.93 9.88 12.02
CA CYS A 152 -0.40 9.93 10.65
C CYS A 152 -0.84 8.74 9.79
N GLY A 153 -1.04 7.56 10.38
CA GLY A 153 -1.62 6.40 9.69
C GLY A 153 -3.12 6.57 9.41
N ASN A 154 -3.86 7.11 10.38
CA ASN A 154 -5.29 7.38 10.20
C ASN A 154 -5.53 8.46 9.14
N ASN A 155 -4.67 9.48 9.10
CA ASN A 155 -4.80 10.59 8.16
C ASN A 155 -4.21 10.31 6.77
N CYS A 156 -3.52 9.18 6.59
CA CYS A 156 -3.01 8.78 5.29
C CYS A 156 -4.16 8.32 4.38
N PRO A 157 -4.39 8.95 3.21
CA PRO A 157 -5.46 8.54 2.29
C PRO A 157 -5.18 7.16 1.67
N TYR A 158 -3.92 6.81 1.50
CA TYR A 158 -3.49 5.52 0.93
C TYR A 158 -3.41 4.38 1.95
N LYS A 159 -3.51 4.70 3.26
CA LYS A 159 -3.43 3.70 4.35
C LYS A 159 -2.19 2.81 4.29
N VAL A 160 -1.03 3.41 4.05
CA VAL A 160 0.25 2.70 3.85
C VAL A 160 1.25 2.89 4.99
N ARG A 161 0.79 3.42 6.11
CA ARG A 161 1.61 3.57 7.31
C ARG A 161 1.30 2.45 8.28
N ARG A 162 2.34 1.81 8.79
CA ARG A 162 2.27 0.64 9.66
C ARG A 162 2.73 0.98 11.07
N PHE A 163 2.08 0.40 12.06
CA PHE A 163 2.47 0.58 13.46
C PHE A 163 3.15 -0.68 14.00
N ASN A 164 4.34 -0.52 14.55
CA ASN A 164 5.10 -1.63 15.12
C ASN A 164 4.62 -1.92 16.55
N TRP A 165 3.74 -2.91 16.69
CA TRP A 165 3.12 -3.25 17.97
C TRP A 165 4.06 -3.95 18.94
N PHE A 166 4.94 -4.82 18.45
CA PHE A 166 5.62 -5.80 19.31
C PHE A 166 7.12 -5.98 19.04
N ARG A 167 7.73 -5.11 18.22
CA ARG A 167 9.12 -5.29 17.80
C ARG A 167 9.36 -6.69 17.22
N TYR A 168 8.55 -7.07 16.25
CA TYR A 168 8.46 -8.43 15.72
C TYR A 168 9.79 -9.06 15.33
N ASN A 169 10.76 -8.29 14.80
CA ASN A 169 12.08 -8.79 14.38
C ASN A 169 12.92 -9.36 15.54
N GLU A 170 12.67 -8.92 16.76
CA GLU A 170 13.45 -9.31 17.93
C GLU A 170 12.57 -9.95 19.03
N ASN A 171 11.34 -10.31 18.73
CA ASN A 171 10.42 -10.86 19.70
C ASN A 171 10.23 -12.36 19.49
N GLU A 172 10.82 -13.17 20.35
CA GLU A 172 10.78 -14.63 20.32
C GLU A 172 9.38 -15.24 20.45
N LYS A 173 8.37 -14.44 20.80
CA LYS A 173 6.97 -14.88 20.81
C LYS A 173 6.35 -15.05 19.42
N PHE A 174 7.03 -14.57 18.39
CA PHE A 174 6.59 -14.67 17.00
C PHE A 174 7.51 -15.59 16.19
N ASP A 175 6.93 -16.46 15.37
CA ASP A 175 7.65 -17.49 14.61
C ASP A 175 8.63 -16.91 13.58
N TYR A 176 8.42 -15.67 13.16
CA TYR A 176 9.21 -15.01 12.11
C TYR A 176 10.20 -13.97 12.65
N HIS A 177 10.66 -14.13 13.89
CA HIS A 177 11.67 -13.25 14.46
C HIS A 177 13.06 -13.54 13.87
N PHE A 178 13.94 -12.54 13.93
CA PHE A 178 15.34 -12.63 13.47
C PHE A 178 16.34 -12.66 14.63
N SER A 179 15.92 -13.07 15.82
CA SER A 179 16.80 -13.12 17.01
C SER A 179 17.77 -14.29 16.99
N ASN A 180 17.55 -15.28 16.13
CA ASN A 180 18.48 -16.39 15.93
C ASN A 180 19.62 -16.02 14.99
N ASP A 181 20.70 -16.80 14.98
CA ASP A 181 21.91 -16.49 14.23
C ASP A 181 21.68 -16.43 12.71
N LEU A 182 20.83 -17.31 12.16
CA LEU A 182 20.49 -17.30 10.74
C LEU A 182 19.63 -16.08 10.38
N GLY A 183 18.68 -15.73 11.22
CA GLY A 183 17.84 -14.55 11.03
C GLY A 183 18.64 -13.25 11.04
N LYS A 184 19.64 -13.14 11.92
CA LYS A 184 20.54 -11.98 11.95
C LYS A 184 21.34 -11.79 10.66
N MET A 185 21.65 -12.87 9.96
CA MET A 185 22.37 -12.81 8.68
C MET A 185 21.53 -12.23 7.54
N VAL A 186 20.19 -12.22 7.67
CA VAL A 186 19.26 -11.67 6.67
C VAL A 186 19.07 -10.16 6.85
N ILE A 187 19.38 -9.61 8.01
CA ILE A 187 19.21 -8.20 8.33
C ILE A 187 20.15 -7.34 7.48
N ASN A 188 19.57 -6.36 6.77
CA ASN A 188 20.33 -5.36 6.03
C ASN A 188 21.01 -4.39 7.02
N PRO A 189 22.34 -4.31 7.06
CA PRO A 189 23.06 -3.44 8.01
C PRO A 189 22.88 -1.95 7.72
N ASP A 190 22.53 -1.58 6.49
CA ASP A 190 22.36 -0.18 6.09
C ASP A 190 21.02 0.42 6.55
N VAL A 191 20.12 -0.41 7.05
CA VAL A 191 18.75 0.00 7.44
C VAL A 191 18.49 -0.33 8.91
N THR A 192 18.10 0.67 9.67
CA THR A 192 17.75 0.50 11.08
C THR A 192 16.55 -0.43 11.27
N VAL A 193 16.67 -1.40 12.17
CA VAL A 193 15.54 -2.16 12.69
C VAL A 193 14.78 -1.26 13.68
N ARG A 194 13.49 -1.05 13.41
CA ARG A 194 12.67 -0.13 14.20
C ARG A 194 12.24 -0.74 15.51
N SER A 195 12.13 0.11 16.51
CA SER A 195 11.66 -0.28 17.84
C SER A 195 10.15 -0.45 17.89
N ARG A 196 9.67 -1.07 18.96
CA ARG A 196 8.24 -1.11 19.29
C ARG A 196 7.67 0.30 19.45
N GLY A 197 6.43 0.49 19.01
CA GLY A 197 5.66 1.71 19.27
C GLY A 197 5.91 2.84 18.26
N VAL A 198 6.58 2.58 17.16
CA VAL A 198 6.82 3.56 16.10
C VAL A 198 5.98 3.25 14.86
N MET A 199 5.75 4.28 14.05
CA MET A 199 5.15 4.14 12.72
C MET A 199 6.23 3.85 11.69
N GLU A 200 5.97 2.94 10.78
CA GLU A 200 6.84 2.57 9.67
C GLU A 200 6.14 2.83 8.34
N LYS A 201 6.91 3.14 7.34
CA LYS A 201 6.43 3.38 5.98
C LYS A 201 7.53 3.23 4.95
N CYS A 202 7.18 3.14 3.67
CA CYS A 202 8.14 3.18 2.57
C CYS A 202 9.08 4.38 2.69
N SER A 203 10.38 4.14 2.64
CA SER A 203 11.45 5.14 2.65
C SER A 203 11.93 5.50 1.25
N PHE A 204 11.34 4.94 0.21
CA PHE A 204 11.82 5.01 -1.17
C PHE A 204 13.23 4.42 -1.34
N CYS A 205 13.57 3.43 -0.52
CA CYS A 205 14.91 2.83 -0.46
C CYS A 205 16.03 3.89 -0.44
N VAL A 206 15.88 4.90 0.44
CA VAL A 206 16.80 6.05 0.51
C VAL A 206 18.25 5.64 0.68
N GLN A 207 18.55 4.50 1.34
CA GLN A 207 19.89 3.93 1.46
C GLN A 207 20.52 3.64 0.10
N ARG A 208 19.76 3.11 -0.85
CA ARG A 208 20.22 2.82 -2.22
C ARG A 208 20.49 4.11 -2.99
N ILE A 209 19.59 5.10 -2.87
CA ILE A 209 19.78 6.42 -3.45
C ILE A 209 21.07 7.05 -2.89
N GLN A 210 21.30 6.98 -1.59
CA GLN A 210 22.50 7.54 -0.97
C GLN A 210 23.76 6.81 -1.41
N ALA A 211 23.73 5.48 -1.57
CA ALA A 211 24.87 4.71 -2.07
C ALA A 211 25.27 5.20 -3.47
N THR A 212 24.33 5.37 -4.39
CA THR A 212 24.60 5.89 -5.73
C THR A 212 25.16 7.33 -5.70
N LYS A 213 24.60 8.19 -4.84
CA LYS A 213 25.11 9.56 -4.64
C LYS A 213 26.55 9.56 -4.15
N LEU A 214 26.89 8.68 -3.24
CA LEU A 214 28.25 8.56 -2.71
C LEU A 214 29.25 8.11 -3.79
N VAL A 215 28.86 7.17 -4.65
CA VAL A 215 29.70 6.75 -5.79
C VAL A 215 29.92 7.91 -6.74
N ALA A 216 28.87 8.61 -7.17
CA ALA A 216 28.99 9.75 -8.07
C ALA A 216 29.83 10.89 -7.46
N LYS A 217 29.68 11.15 -6.15
CA LYS A 217 30.50 12.13 -5.44
C LYS A 217 31.98 11.75 -5.39
N ARG A 218 32.28 10.47 -5.13
CA ARG A 218 33.66 9.94 -5.11
C ARG A 218 34.35 10.07 -6.48
N GLU A 219 33.57 9.87 -7.55
CA GLU A 219 34.04 9.98 -8.94
C GLU A 219 33.99 11.41 -9.48
N ASN A 220 33.58 12.37 -8.65
CA ASN A 220 33.45 13.79 -8.99
C ASN A 220 32.64 14.04 -10.28
N ARG A 221 31.54 13.30 -10.43
CA ARG A 221 30.63 13.40 -11.58
C ARG A 221 29.19 13.64 -11.15
N LYS A 222 28.35 14.04 -12.09
CA LYS A 222 26.90 14.08 -11.89
C LYS A 222 26.32 12.66 -11.97
N MET A 223 25.26 12.44 -11.19
CA MET A 223 24.47 11.20 -11.25
C MET A 223 23.71 11.13 -12.58
N ASN A 224 23.63 9.94 -13.16
CA ASN A 224 22.76 9.65 -14.28
C ASN A 224 21.45 9.01 -13.79
N THR A 225 20.37 9.25 -14.52
CA THR A 225 19.04 8.70 -14.20
C THR A 225 19.05 7.18 -14.20
N ASP A 226 19.80 6.56 -15.10
CA ASP A 226 19.85 5.11 -15.29
C ASP A 226 20.54 4.35 -14.14
N GLU A 227 21.29 5.05 -13.29
CA GLU A 227 21.95 4.45 -12.13
C GLU A 227 21.00 4.02 -11.00
N PHE A 228 19.74 4.46 -11.06
CA PHE A 228 18.69 4.16 -10.09
C PHE A 228 17.69 3.10 -10.58
N THR A 229 17.88 2.54 -11.75
CA THR A 229 16.94 1.59 -12.37
C THR A 229 16.97 0.19 -11.76
N THR A 230 17.83 -0.06 -10.79
CA THR A 230 17.96 -1.36 -10.12
C THR A 230 17.21 -1.39 -8.80
N ALA A 231 15.90 -1.24 -8.84
CA ALA A 231 15.09 -1.55 -7.68
C ALA A 231 14.56 -2.98 -7.77
#